data_c156a1ee9fa04ec1572177c5e689c405
#
_entry.id   c156a1ee9fa04ec1572177c5e689c405
#
_cell.length_a   1.000
_cell.length_b   1.000
_cell.length_c   1.000
_cell.angle_alpha   90.00
_cell.angle_beta   90.00
_cell.angle_gamma   90.00
#
_symmetry.space_group_name_H-M   'P 1'
#
loop_
_entity.id
_entity.type
_entity.pdbx_description
1 polymer ?
#
loop_
_entity_poly.entity_id
_entity_poly.type
_entity_poly.pdbx_seq_one_letter_code
_entity_poly.pdbx_strand_id
1 'polypeptide(L)'
;MPAPIALQLYSVRDQLAKGFEPVIRQLADIGYVGVEPAGFPGTTPEQAAKLFKSLGLQVCSAHSGLPLGDDKNKVLDMAKTLGLKHLVSGKGPDDFKTVELIKKTCDLFNQSAQVAEENGLTFSIHNHWWEFELLAGKPVYKYMLDYLDKSLLFEVDVYWVTTAGANPAAIVTELGKRAPLLHIKDGPCVKGQPMTAVGDGKVDVPAVAKAGAATAEWMIVELDSCATDMLAAVKKSYDYLVGQRFARGNK
;
A
#
# COMPACT_ATOMS: atom_id res chain seq x y z
N MET A 1 -16.42 6.29 -11.34
CA MET A 1 -15.94 7.36 -10.44
C MET A 1 -14.50 7.01 -10.07
N PRO A 2 -13.60 8.01 -9.86
CA PRO A 2 -12.26 7.73 -9.38
C PRO A 2 -12.26 6.98 -8.06
N ALA A 3 -11.21 6.16 -7.81
CA ALA A 3 -11.03 5.47 -6.56
C ALA A 3 -10.91 6.45 -5.38
N PRO A 4 -11.38 6.10 -4.18
CA PRO A 4 -11.19 6.93 -2.99
C PRO A 4 -9.71 7.02 -2.62
N ILE A 5 -9.34 8.15 -1.96
CA ILE A 5 -7.97 8.41 -1.54
C ILE A 5 -7.78 8.04 -0.07
N ALA A 6 -6.69 7.33 0.23
CA ALA A 6 -6.25 7.02 1.58
C ALA A 6 -4.80 7.46 1.80
N LEU A 7 -4.38 7.52 3.06
CA LEU A 7 -2.98 7.67 3.44
C LEU A 7 -2.46 6.41 4.13
N GLN A 8 -1.31 5.90 3.67
CA GLN A 8 -0.52 4.94 4.43
C GLN A 8 0.13 5.66 5.61
N LEU A 9 -0.24 5.24 6.83
CA LEU A 9 0.14 5.93 8.06
C LEU A 9 1.63 5.82 8.41
N TYR A 10 2.36 4.91 7.76
CA TYR A 10 3.82 4.85 7.87
C TYR A 10 4.49 6.17 7.45
N SER A 11 3.90 6.88 6.49
CA SER A 11 4.38 8.19 6.04
C SER A 11 4.51 9.18 7.20
N VAL A 12 3.56 9.19 8.10
CA VAL A 12 3.48 10.14 9.23
C VAL A 12 3.80 9.49 10.59
N ARG A 13 4.54 8.34 10.58
CA ARG A 13 4.87 7.58 11.80
C ARG A 13 5.55 8.38 12.89
N ASP A 14 6.45 9.32 12.51
CA ASP A 14 7.17 10.16 13.47
C ASP A 14 6.25 11.19 14.15
N GLN A 15 5.26 11.67 13.42
CA GLN A 15 4.23 12.56 13.94
C GLN A 15 3.23 11.80 14.82
N LEU A 16 2.80 10.61 14.37
CA LEU A 16 1.91 9.72 15.14
C LEU A 16 2.52 9.31 16.47
N ALA A 17 3.82 9.06 16.52
CA ALA A 17 4.53 8.74 17.77
C ALA A 17 4.50 9.89 18.79
N LYS A 18 4.36 11.13 18.35
CA LYS A 18 4.23 12.33 19.20
C LYS A 18 2.79 12.60 19.61
N GLY A 19 1.81 12.16 18.83
CA GLY A 19 0.40 12.32 19.11
C GLY A 19 -0.48 11.74 18.01
N PHE A 20 -1.08 10.59 18.27
CA PHE A 20 -1.87 9.85 17.27
C PHE A 20 -3.12 10.65 16.84
N GLU A 21 -3.97 11.02 17.79
CA GLU A 21 -5.26 11.67 17.49
C GLU A 21 -5.13 12.99 16.73
N PRO A 22 -4.26 13.95 17.10
CA PRO A 22 -4.11 15.22 16.37
C PRO A 22 -3.72 15.01 14.90
N VAL A 23 -2.84 14.05 14.62
CA VAL A 23 -2.40 13.75 13.24
C VAL A 23 -3.56 13.17 12.43
N ILE A 24 -4.31 12.20 12.97
CA ILE A 24 -5.45 11.61 12.28
C ILE A 24 -6.55 12.64 12.00
N ARG A 25 -6.82 13.56 12.94
CA ARG A 25 -7.75 14.68 12.71
C ARG A 25 -7.27 15.58 11.57
N GLN A 26 -5.98 15.88 11.53
CA GLN A 26 -5.41 16.69 10.45
C GLN A 26 -5.56 16.00 9.08
N LEU A 27 -5.42 14.67 8.98
CA LEU A 27 -5.64 13.94 7.74
C LEU A 27 -7.11 14.01 7.28
N ALA A 28 -8.06 13.87 8.21
CA ALA A 28 -9.48 14.06 7.92
C ALA A 28 -9.77 15.51 7.48
N ASP A 29 -9.14 16.51 8.12
CA ASP A 29 -9.27 17.92 7.77
C ASP A 29 -8.65 18.26 6.42
N ILE A 30 -7.60 17.58 5.99
CA ILE A 30 -7.06 17.68 4.61
C ILE A 30 -8.11 17.20 3.61
N GLY A 31 -8.85 16.13 3.93
CA GLY A 31 -9.90 15.58 3.10
C GLY A 31 -9.72 14.11 2.73
N TYR A 32 -8.71 13.43 3.27
CA TYR A 32 -8.57 11.98 3.09
C TYR A 32 -9.83 11.26 3.56
N VAL A 33 -10.24 10.24 2.81
CA VAL A 33 -11.44 9.44 3.14
C VAL A 33 -11.08 8.07 3.70
N GLY A 34 -9.81 7.69 3.65
CA GLY A 34 -9.32 6.44 4.20
C GLY A 34 -7.91 6.54 4.77
N VAL A 35 -7.57 5.53 5.54
CA VAL A 35 -6.23 5.32 6.10
C VAL A 35 -5.83 3.86 5.94
N GLU A 36 -4.52 3.64 5.84
CA GLU A 36 -3.91 2.32 5.90
C GLU A 36 -2.91 2.28 7.05
N PRO A 37 -3.21 1.61 8.16
CA PRO A 37 -2.28 1.45 9.27
C PRO A 37 -1.11 0.51 8.93
N ALA A 38 0.09 0.85 9.47
CA ALA A 38 1.27 -0.01 9.53
C ALA A 38 1.82 -0.02 10.96
N GLY A 39 0.96 -0.42 11.90
CA GLY A 39 1.20 -0.34 13.34
C GLY A 39 0.43 0.80 14.01
N PHE A 40 0.51 0.88 15.33
CA PHE A 40 -0.29 1.78 16.16
C PHE A 40 0.58 2.49 17.22
N PRO A 41 1.49 3.38 16.81
CA PRO A 41 2.37 4.08 17.74
C PRO A 41 1.55 4.96 18.68
N GLY A 42 1.71 4.75 20.00
CA GLY A 42 1.04 5.54 21.04
C GLY A 42 -0.47 5.29 21.20
N THR A 43 -1.02 4.24 20.56
CA THR A 43 -2.45 3.87 20.64
C THR A 43 -2.64 2.35 20.52
N THR A 44 -3.89 1.89 20.54
CA THR A 44 -4.25 0.49 20.28
C THR A 44 -5.14 0.39 19.05
N PRO A 45 -5.27 -0.79 18.41
CA PRO A 45 -6.21 -0.99 17.31
C PRO A 45 -7.63 -0.55 17.63
N GLU A 46 -8.11 -0.81 18.87
CA GLU A 46 -9.48 -0.46 19.31
C GLU A 46 -9.67 1.05 19.43
N GLN A 47 -8.68 1.75 19.98
CA GLN A 47 -8.71 3.22 20.09
C GLN A 47 -8.64 3.87 18.72
N ALA A 48 -7.74 3.37 17.87
CA ALA A 48 -7.59 3.84 16.49
C ALA A 48 -8.88 3.63 15.69
N ALA A 49 -9.50 2.43 15.74
CA ALA A 49 -10.76 2.13 15.07
C ALA A 49 -11.90 3.08 15.48
N LYS A 50 -12.03 3.37 16.79
CA LYS A 50 -13.00 4.35 17.30
C LYS A 50 -12.75 5.74 16.75
N LEU A 51 -11.51 6.20 16.72
CA LEU A 51 -11.13 7.50 16.20
C LEU A 51 -11.41 7.60 14.70
N PHE A 52 -10.96 6.63 13.89
CA PHE A 52 -11.22 6.60 12.45
C PHE A 52 -12.71 6.69 12.16
N LYS A 53 -13.51 5.86 12.84
CA LYS A 53 -14.98 5.87 12.69
C LYS A 53 -15.59 7.24 13.07
N SER A 54 -15.13 7.87 14.16
CA SER A 54 -15.64 9.17 14.60
C SER A 54 -15.37 10.30 13.61
N LEU A 55 -14.32 10.16 12.79
CA LEU A 55 -13.90 11.12 11.77
C LEU A 55 -14.39 10.75 10.36
N GLY A 56 -15.13 9.65 10.21
CA GLY A 56 -15.61 9.18 8.91
C GLY A 56 -14.51 8.61 8.02
N LEU A 57 -13.33 8.29 8.58
CA LEU A 57 -12.25 7.65 7.86
C LEU A 57 -12.49 6.13 7.76
N GLN A 58 -12.38 5.59 6.56
CA GLN A 58 -12.40 4.14 6.33
C GLN A 58 -10.99 3.56 6.49
N VAL A 59 -10.90 2.35 7.04
CA VAL A 59 -9.64 1.60 7.01
C VAL A 59 -9.66 0.76 5.74
N CYS A 60 -8.91 1.21 4.71
CA CYS A 60 -8.94 0.58 3.39
C CYS A 60 -8.23 -0.79 3.37
N SER A 61 -7.16 -0.89 4.12
CA SER A 61 -6.23 -2.03 4.24
C SER A 61 -5.38 -1.83 5.49
N ALA A 62 -4.56 -2.82 5.83
CA ALA A 62 -3.52 -2.64 6.83
C ALA A 62 -2.29 -3.50 6.50
N HIS A 63 -1.10 -2.90 6.62
CA HIS A 63 0.15 -3.65 6.59
C HIS A 63 0.34 -4.42 7.89
N SER A 64 0.58 -5.71 7.77
CA SER A 64 0.79 -6.62 8.91
C SER A 64 1.81 -7.70 8.58
N GLY A 65 2.20 -8.48 9.60
CA GLY A 65 2.85 -9.77 9.37
C GLY A 65 1.93 -10.73 8.62
N LEU A 66 2.48 -11.86 8.17
CA LEU A 66 1.66 -12.91 7.57
C LEU A 66 0.73 -13.50 8.63
N PRO A 67 -0.56 -13.77 8.31
CA PRO A 67 -1.52 -14.38 9.24
C PRO A 67 -1.24 -15.89 9.40
N LEU A 68 -0.01 -16.25 9.78
CA LEU A 68 0.48 -17.61 9.90
C LEU A 68 1.19 -17.82 11.24
N GLY A 69 1.29 -19.09 11.70
CA GLY A 69 2.00 -19.44 12.91
C GLY A 69 1.47 -18.70 14.14
N ASP A 70 2.38 -18.22 14.98
CA ASP A 70 2.07 -17.55 16.25
C ASP A 70 1.41 -16.16 16.04
N ASP A 71 1.64 -15.51 14.91
CA ASP A 71 1.05 -14.21 14.59
C ASP A 71 -0.37 -14.29 14.03
N LYS A 72 -0.87 -15.48 13.64
CA LYS A 72 -2.17 -15.67 12.99
C LYS A 72 -3.28 -14.97 13.74
N ASN A 73 -3.49 -15.31 15.00
CA ASN A 73 -4.60 -14.77 15.78
C ASN A 73 -4.47 -13.26 15.98
N LYS A 74 -3.29 -12.76 16.27
CA LYS A 74 -3.02 -11.33 16.44
C LYS A 74 -3.39 -10.52 15.19
N VAL A 75 -3.02 -11.01 14.00
CA VAL A 75 -3.34 -10.35 12.73
C VAL A 75 -4.85 -10.39 12.46
N LEU A 76 -5.51 -11.53 12.69
CA LEU A 76 -6.95 -11.68 12.47
C LEU A 76 -7.78 -10.84 13.46
N ASP A 77 -7.39 -10.77 14.73
CA ASP A 77 -8.05 -9.96 15.76
C ASP A 77 -7.92 -8.46 15.42
N MET A 78 -6.74 -8.02 14.98
CA MET A 78 -6.54 -6.65 14.49
C MET A 78 -7.45 -6.37 13.29
N ALA A 79 -7.48 -7.25 12.30
CA ALA A 79 -8.32 -7.10 11.12
C ALA A 79 -9.80 -6.97 11.48
N LYS A 80 -10.29 -7.82 12.38
CA LYS A 80 -11.66 -7.77 12.90
C LYS A 80 -11.94 -6.47 13.64
N THR A 81 -11.02 -6.02 14.50
CA THR A 81 -11.14 -4.77 15.28
C THR A 81 -11.26 -3.55 14.37
N LEU A 82 -10.48 -3.51 13.31
CA LEU A 82 -10.48 -2.42 12.33
C LEU A 82 -11.60 -2.52 11.29
N GLY A 83 -12.27 -3.67 11.19
CA GLY A 83 -13.26 -3.93 10.15
C GLY A 83 -12.66 -4.01 8.75
N LEU A 84 -11.45 -4.58 8.64
CA LEU A 84 -10.73 -4.66 7.38
C LEU A 84 -11.43 -5.55 6.35
N LYS A 85 -11.19 -5.21 5.07
CA LYS A 85 -11.43 -6.08 3.93
C LYS A 85 -10.10 -6.67 3.41
N HIS A 86 -9.04 -5.88 3.39
CA HIS A 86 -7.75 -6.24 2.82
C HIS A 86 -6.65 -6.29 3.88
N LEU A 87 -6.00 -7.45 3.98
CA LEU A 87 -4.70 -7.58 4.65
C LEU A 87 -3.59 -7.39 3.62
N VAL A 88 -2.54 -6.66 3.98
CA VAL A 88 -1.38 -6.43 3.12
C VAL A 88 -0.12 -6.88 3.84
N SER A 89 0.76 -7.54 3.11
CA SER A 89 2.09 -7.89 3.58
C SER A 89 3.10 -7.93 2.44
N GLY A 90 4.37 -7.90 2.79
CA GLY A 90 5.49 -8.03 1.85
C GLY A 90 6.62 -8.83 2.46
N LYS A 91 7.67 -9.07 1.68
CA LYS A 91 8.88 -9.75 2.11
C LYS A 91 10.12 -8.94 1.72
N GLY A 92 11.22 -9.20 2.42
CA GLY A 92 12.49 -8.52 2.17
C GLY A 92 13.22 -9.07 0.94
N PRO A 93 14.26 -8.36 0.46
CA PRO A 93 14.99 -8.75 -0.74
C PRO A 93 15.67 -10.12 -0.64
N ASP A 94 15.98 -10.57 0.60
CA ASP A 94 16.62 -11.86 0.82
C ASP A 94 15.71 -13.04 0.45
N ASP A 95 14.40 -12.86 0.51
CA ASP A 95 13.40 -13.87 0.17
C ASP A 95 13.26 -14.10 -1.34
N PHE A 96 13.93 -13.29 -2.18
CA PHE A 96 13.81 -13.31 -3.64
C PHE A 96 15.13 -13.57 -4.37
N LYS A 97 16.21 -13.94 -3.66
CA LYS A 97 17.55 -14.12 -4.24
C LYS A 97 17.69 -15.34 -5.16
N THR A 98 16.85 -16.36 -5.01
CA THR A 98 16.85 -17.56 -5.87
C THR A 98 15.42 -17.97 -6.21
N VAL A 99 15.27 -18.78 -7.25
CA VAL A 99 13.94 -19.31 -7.67
C VAL A 99 13.32 -20.16 -6.54
N GLU A 100 14.13 -20.91 -5.80
CA GLU A 100 13.68 -21.72 -4.65
C GLU A 100 13.13 -20.84 -3.53
N LEU A 101 13.81 -19.73 -3.22
CA LEU A 101 13.34 -18.76 -2.22
C LEU A 101 12.06 -18.07 -2.68
N ILE A 102 11.98 -17.68 -3.95
CA ILE A 102 10.76 -17.11 -4.53
C ILE A 102 9.60 -18.08 -4.38
N LYS A 103 9.80 -19.36 -4.74
CA LYS A 103 8.76 -20.38 -4.61
C LYS A 103 8.30 -20.54 -3.16
N LYS A 104 9.26 -20.67 -2.23
CA LYS A 104 8.95 -20.76 -0.79
C LYS A 104 8.17 -19.55 -0.30
N THR A 105 8.53 -18.36 -0.74
CA THR A 105 7.85 -17.12 -0.38
C THR A 105 6.44 -17.06 -0.95
N CYS A 106 6.26 -17.50 -2.20
CA CYS A 106 4.93 -17.61 -2.80
C CYS A 106 4.04 -18.64 -2.08
N ASP A 107 4.61 -19.78 -1.64
CA ASP A 107 3.88 -20.76 -0.83
C ASP A 107 3.36 -20.15 0.49
N LEU A 108 4.17 -19.29 1.17
CA LEU A 108 3.72 -18.57 2.35
C LEU A 108 2.62 -17.54 2.03
N PHE A 109 2.72 -16.83 0.91
CA PHE A 109 1.68 -15.90 0.48
C PHE A 109 0.38 -16.62 0.13
N ASN A 110 0.43 -17.76 -0.57
CA ASN A 110 -0.73 -18.58 -0.89
C ASN A 110 -1.42 -19.09 0.39
N GLN A 111 -0.66 -19.59 1.38
CA GLN A 111 -1.20 -19.98 2.69
C GLN A 111 -1.84 -18.79 3.42
N SER A 112 -1.21 -17.60 3.36
CA SER A 112 -1.75 -16.39 3.97
C SER A 112 -3.06 -15.95 3.32
N ALA A 113 -3.16 -16.06 1.99
CA ALA A 113 -4.38 -15.77 1.24
C ALA A 113 -5.50 -16.75 1.60
N GLN A 114 -5.21 -18.04 1.74
CA GLN A 114 -6.19 -19.03 2.18
C GLN A 114 -6.72 -18.70 3.58
N VAL A 115 -5.81 -18.41 4.54
CA VAL A 115 -6.23 -18.02 5.91
C VAL A 115 -7.06 -16.74 5.90
N ALA A 116 -6.72 -15.76 5.08
CA ALA A 116 -7.51 -14.53 4.94
C ALA A 116 -8.91 -14.83 4.41
N GLU A 117 -9.03 -15.63 3.34
CA GLU A 117 -10.31 -16.03 2.73
C GLU A 117 -11.20 -16.78 3.72
N GLU A 118 -10.67 -17.73 4.49
CA GLU A 118 -11.38 -18.47 5.54
C GLU A 118 -11.98 -17.54 6.62
N ASN A 119 -11.44 -16.32 6.75
CA ASN A 119 -11.88 -15.29 7.70
C ASN A 119 -12.64 -14.13 7.04
N GLY A 120 -13.05 -14.26 5.78
CA GLY A 120 -13.81 -13.25 5.05
C GLY A 120 -12.97 -12.03 4.64
N LEU A 121 -11.65 -12.18 4.58
CA LEU A 121 -10.69 -11.15 4.19
C LEU A 121 -10.07 -11.49 2.83
N THR A 122 -9.44 -10.51 2.20
CA THR A 122 -8.52 -10.73 1.09
C THR A 122 -7.09 -10.48 1.53
N PHE A 123 -6.14 -11.07 0.82
CA PHE A 123 -4.72 -10.86 1.05
C PHE A 123 -4.05 -10.28 -0.19
N SER A 124 -3.30 -9.19 -0.01
CA SER A 124 -2.56 -8.51 -1.07
C SER A 124 -1.06 -8.50 -0.76
N ILE A 125 -0.24 -8.67 -1.79
CA ILE A 125 1.21 -8.52 -1.70
C ILE A 125 1.57 -7.09 -2.04
N HIS A 126 2.29 -6.41 -1.14
CA HIS A 126 2.94 -5.13 -1.41
C HIS A 126 4.34 -5.38 -1.98
N ASN A 127 4.66 -4.70 -3.07
CA ASN A 127 5.97 -4.78 -3.71
C ASN A 127 6.89 -3.61 -3.34
N HIS A 128 8.18 -3.88 -3.45
CA HIS A 128 9.25 -2.90 -3.52
C HIS A 128 9.93 -2.98 -4.89
N TRP A 129 11.19 -2.53 -5.00
CA TRP A 129 11.93 -2.56 -6.27
C TRP A 129 12.50 -3.95 -6.59
N TRP A 130 12.83 -4.77 -5.58
CA TRP A 130 13.51 -6.05 -5.76
C TRP A 130 12.63 -7.11 -6.46
N GLU A 131 11.31 -7.03 -6.36
CA GLU A 131 10.41 -7.90 -7.11
C GLU A 131 10.43 -7.60 -8.62
N PHE A 132 10.94 -6.44 -9.02
CA PHE A 132 11.08 -6.05 -10.43
C PHE A 132 12.51 -6.16 -10.95
N GLU A 133 13.49 -6.47 -10.11
CA GLU A 133 14.86 -6.79 -10.53
C GLU A 133 14.91 -8.11 -11.31
N LEU A 134 15.95 -8.23 -12.15
CA LEU A 134 16.13 -9.43 -12.98
C LEU A 134 16.85 -10.53 -12.20
N LEU A 135 16.27 -11.71 -12.17
CA LEU A 135 16.91 -12.95 -11.76
C LEU A 135 17.02 -13.86 -12.98
N ALA A 136 18.23 -14.22 -13.40
CA ALA A 136 18.49 -15.02 -14.59
C ALA A 136 17.77 -14.52 -15.86
N GLY A 137 17.71 -13.19 -16.03
CA GLY A 137 17.11 -12.55 -17.22
C GLY A 137 15.58 -12.40 -17.19
N LYS A 138 14.90 -12.84 -16.13
CA LYS A 138 13.45 -12.69 -15.95
C LYS A 138 13.17 -11.86 -14.67
N PRO A 139 12.25 -10.87 -14.69
CA PRO A 139 11.88 -10.15 -13.48
C PRO A 139 11.34 -11.07 -12.39
N VAL A 140 11.71 -10.84 -11.14
CA VAL A 140 11.29 -11.66 -9.98
C VAL A 140 9.77 -11.79 -9.93
N TYR A 141 9.02 -10.69 -10.11
CA TYR A 141 7.55 -10.74 -10.06
C TYR A 141 6.93 -11.69 -11.09
N LYS A 142 7.59 -11.93 -12.22
CA LYS A 142 7.14 -12.91 -13.23
C LYS A 142 7.30 -14.35 -12.74
N TYR A 143 8.34 -14.65 -11.94
CA TYR A 143 8.43 -15.94 -11.25
C TYR A 143 7.33 -16.06 -10.19
N MET A 144 7.07 -14.96 -9.44
CA MET A 144 5.98 -14.96 -8.45
C MET A 144 4.63 -15.27 -9.11
N LEU A 145 4.32 -14.67 -10.26
CA LEU A 145 3.08 -14.95 -11.00
C LEU A 145 2.93 -16.41 -11.43
N ASP A 146 4.04 -17.13 -11.63
CA ASP A 146 4.02 -18.57 -11.97
C ASP A 146 3.67 -19.46 -10.76
N TYR A 147 3.97 -19.00 -9.52
CA TYR A 147 3.81 -19.78 -8.29
C TYR A 147 2.67 -19.28 -7.38
N LEU A 148 2.21 -18.06 -7.57
CA LEU A 148 1.10 -17.50 -6.80
C LEU A 148 -0.26 -17.98 -7.32
N ASP A 149 -1.16 -18.25 -6.40
CA ASP A 149 -2.56 -18.50 -6.72
C ASP A 149 -3.17 -17.31 -7.48
N LYS A 150 -4.02 -17.61 -8.45
CA LYS A 150 -4.62 -16.56 -9.31
C LYS A 150 -5.58 -15.63 -8.55
N SER A 151 -6.10 -16.06 -7.42
CA SER A 151 -6.97 -15.27 -6.54
C SER A 151 -6.20 -14.26 -5.68
N LEU A 152 -4.87 -14.44 -5.53
CA LEU A 152 -4.04 -13.56 -4.72
C LEU A 152 -3.93 -12.17 -5.35
N LEU A 153 -4.07 -11.13 -4.52
CA LEU A 153 -4.12 -9.75 -4.95
C LEU A 153 -2.76 -9.05 -4.74
N PHE A 154 -2.65 -7.85 -5.31
CA PHE A 154 -1.47 -7.00 -5.19
C PHE A 154 -1.86 -5.60 -4.73
N GLU A 155 -1.07 -5.06 -3.85
CA GLU A 155 -0.97 -3.63 -3.61
C GLU A 155 0.25 -3.13 -4.37
N VAL A 156 0.00 -2.52 -5.54
CA VAL A 156 1.08 -2.12 -6.43
C VAL A 156 1.68 -0.78 -6.00
N ASP A 157 2.93 -0.82 -5.56
CA ASP A 157 3.71 0.39 -5.30
C ASP A 157 4.36 0.89 -6.59
N VAL A 158 3.79 1.97 -7.12
CA VAL A 158 4.18 2.52 -8.43
C VAL A 158 5.56 3.18 -8.44
N TYR A 159 6.00 3.72 -7.29
CA TYR A 159 7.31 4.33 -7.14
C TYR A 159 8.42 3.29 -7.20
N TRP A 160 8.25 2.19 -6.49
CA TRP A 160 9.24 1.13 -6.48
C TRP A 160 9.30 0.38 -7.81
N VAL A 161 8.16 0.20 -8.50
CA VAL A 161 8.15 -0.30 -9.89
C VAL A 161 8.98 0.62 -10.79
N THR A 162 8.75 1.95 -10.71
CA THR A 162 9.48 2.95 -11.51
C THR A 162 10.98 2.96 -11.16
N THR A 163 11.31 2.90 -9.87
CA THR A 163 12.69 2.87 -9.36
C THR A 163 13.47 1.64 -9.85
N ALA A 164 12.80 0.52 -10.07
CA ALA A 164 13.40 -0.67 -10.69
C ALA A 164 13.51 -0.57 -12.23
N GLY A 165 13.09 0.54 -12.84
CA GLY A 165 13.13 0.75 -14.29
C GLY A 165 11.97 0.12 -15.06
N ALA A 166 10.93 -0.39 -14.36
CA ALA A 166 9.73 -0.93 -14.99
C ALA A 166 8.65 0.15 -15.17
N ASN A 167 7.68 -0.11 -16.03
CA ASN A 167 6.56 0.80 -16.28
C ASN A 167 5.37 0.45 -15.35
N PRO A 168 5.04 1.29 -14.34
CA PRO A 168 3.99 0.99 -13.38
C PRO A 168 2.60 0.90 -14.01
N ALA A 169 2.28 1.72 -15.00
CA ALA A 169 0.98 1.66 -15.68
C ALA A 169 0.81 0.33 -16.45
N ALA A 170 1.88 -0.19 -17.04
CA ALA A 170 1.86 -1.51 -17.70
C ALA A 170 1.64 -2.63 -16.67
N ILE A 171 2.28 -2.57 -15.49
CA ILE A 171 2.09 -3.55 -14.40
C ILE A 171 0.65 -3.52 -13.89
N VAL A 172 0.09 -2.32 -13.61
CA VAL A 172 -1.30 -2.18 -13.18
C VAL A 172 -2.27 -2.74 -14.23
N THR A 173 -2.02 -2.47 -15.51
CA THR A 173 -2.84 -3.01 -16.61
C THR A 173 -2.74 -4.54 -16.70
N GLU A 174 -1.54 -5.10 -16.57
CA GLU A 174 -1.31 -6.55 -16.61
C GLU A 174 -2.01 -7.27 -15.46
N LEU A 175 -1.89 -6.75 -14.24
CA LEU A 175 -2.52 -7.33 -13.05
C LEU A 175 -4.05 -7.14 -13.06
N GLY A 176 -4.54 -6.05 -13.64
CA GLY A 176 -5.96 -5.76 -13.77
C GLY A 176 -6.70 -5.83 -12.43
N LYS A 177 -7.70 -6.69 -12.31
CA LYS A 177 -8.49 -6.87 -11.07
C LYS A 177 -7.68 -7.42 -9.90
N ARG A 178 -6.48 -7.95 -10.15
CA ARG A 178 -5.58 -8.39 -9.08
C ARG A 178 -4.81 -7.25 -8.42
N ALA A 179 -4.94 -6.00 -8.91
CA ALA A 179 -4.34 -4.80 -8.33
C ALA A 179 -5.42 -3.82 -7.81
N PRO A 180 -6.19 -4.18 -6.75
CA PRO A 180 -7.23 -3.30 -6.21
C PRO A 180 -6.64 -2.13 -5.40
N LEU A 181 -5.43 -2.25 -4.91
CA LEU A 181 -4.75 -1.26 -4.08
C LEU A 181 -3.54 -0.71 -4.83
N LEU A 182 -3.42 0.62 -4.88
CA LEU A 182 -2.29 1.29 -5.51
C LEU A 182 -1.62 2.22 -4.51
N HIS A 183 -0.36 1.93 -4.16
CA HIS A 183 0.49 2.87 -3.43
C HIS A 183 1.02 3.90 -4.39
N ILE A 184 0.58 5.14 -4.21
CA ILE A 184 0.96 6.29 -5.03
C ILE A 184 2.01 7.09 -4.27
N LYS A 185 3.26 6.88 -4.64
CA LYS A 185 4.43 7.61 -4.17
C LYS A 185 5.06 8.35 -5.34
N ASP A 186 5.84 9.37 -5.06
CA ASP A 186 6.59 10.10 -6.09
C ASP A 186 7.93 10.61 -5.56
N GLY A 187 8.80 10.99 -6.47
CA GLY A 187 10.14 11.47 -6.14
C GLY A 187 11.14 11.25 -7.27
N PRO A 188 12.45 11.25 -6.96
CA PRO A 188 13.50 11.10 -7.97
C PRO A 188 13.59 9.69 -8.58
N CYS A 189 12.88 8.69 -8.06
CA CYS A 189 12.95 7.27 -8.41
C CYS A 189 14.38 6.73 -8.33
N VAL A 190 15.07 7.07 -7.24
CA VAL A 190 16.43 6.64 -6.92
C VAL A 190 16.46 6.07 -5.51
N LYS A 191 16.98 4.84 -5.37
CA LYS A 191 17.10 4.17 -4.07
C LYS A 191 17.86 5.04 -3.06
N GLY A 192 17.33 5.18 -1.85
CA GLY A 192 17.97 5.93 -0.76
C GLY A 192 17.86 7.46 -0.85
N GLN A 193 17.27 8.01 -1.90
CA GLN A 193 16.97 9.44 -1.95
C GLN A 193 15.58 9.73 -1.36
N PRO A 194 15.39 10.89 -0.70
CA PRO A 194 14.11 11.28 -0.17
C PRO A 194 13.07 11.49 -1.29
N MET A 195 11.84 11.11 -0.99
CA MET A 195 10.68 11.28 -1.87
C MET A 195 10.21 12.73 -1.86
N THR A 196 9.28 13.04 -2.75
CA THR A 196 8.59 14.34 -2.87
C THR A 196 7.08 14.12 -2.80
N ALA A 197 6.33 15.21 -2.68
CA ALA A 197 4.88 15.14 -2.85
C ALA A 197 4.53 14.54 -4.23
N VAL A 198 3.43 13.81 -4.29
CA VAL A 198 2.91 13.27 -5.56
C VAL A 198 2.63 14.40 -6.55
N GLY A 199 3.13 14.26 -7.76
CA GLY A 199 3.08 15.26 -8.82
C GLY A 199 4.35 16.12 -8.94
N ASP A 200 5.30 16.01 -8.01
CA ASP A 200 6.57 16.73 -8.04
C ASP A 200 7.76 15.84 -8.47
N GLY A 201 7.53 14.58 -8.71
CA GLY A 201 8.59 13.61 -9.02
C GLY A 201 8.57 13.11 -10.46
N LYS A 202 9.02 11.87 -10.65
CA LYS A 202 9.22 11.25 -11.96
C LYS A 202 8.23 10.14 -12.29
N VAL A 203 7.33 9.77 -11.36
CA VAL A 203 6.32 8.74 -11.62
C VAL A 203 5.27 9.30 -12.58
N ASP A 204 4.96 8.56 -13.63
CA ASP A 204 3.84 8.92 -14.54
C ASP A 204 2.51 8.59 -13.87
N VAL A 205 2.14 9.43 -12.87
CA VAL A 205 0.90 9.29 -12.11
C VAL A 205 -0.35 9.35 -12.99
N PRO A 206 -0.44 10.22 -14.02
CA PRO A 206 -1.57 10.20 -14.95
C PRO A 206 -1.76 8.87 -15.67
N ALA A 207 -0.67 8.25 -16.15
CA ALA A 207 -0.75 6.95 -16.81
C ALA A 207 -1.18 5.83 -15.84
N VAL A 208 -0.68 5.85 -14.59
CA VAL A 208 -1.08 4.92 -13.53
C VAL A 208 -2.57 5.09 -13.20
N ALA A 209 -3.03 6.31 -12.99
CA ALA A 209 -4.44 6.60 -12.68
C ALA A 209 -5.38 6.11 -13.79
N LYS A 210 -4.99 6.31 -15.06
CA LYS A 210 -5.72 5.80 -16.22
C LYS A 210 -5.74 4.26 -16.24
N ALA A 211 -4.61 3.60 -15.97
CA ALA A 211 -4.51 2.15 -15.96
C ALA A 211 -5.38 1.52 -14.85
N GLY A 212 -5.40 2.13 -13.65
CA GLY A 212 -6.17 1.66 -12.50
C GLY A 212 -7.65 2.08 -12.50
N ALA A 213 -8.09 2.94 -13.44
CA ALA A 213 -9.41 3.58 -13.39
C ALA A 213 -10.62 2.63 -13.27
N ALA A 214 -10.50 1.40 -13.80
CA ALA A 214 -11.57 0.40 -13.77
C ALA A 214 -11.41 -0.66 -12.67
N THR A 215 -10.25 -0.75 -12.03
CA THR A 215 -9.89 -1.87 -11.15
C THR A 215 -9.42 -1.46 -9.77
N ALA A 216 -8.86 -0.26 -9.61
CA ALA A 216 -8.41 0.22 -8.31
C ALA A 216 -9.61 0.52 -7.39
N GLU A 217 -9.62 -0.11 -6.23
CA GLU A 217 -10.56 0.16 -5.14
C GLU A 217 -10.06 1.35 -4.29
N TRP A 218 -8.74 1.52 -4.17
CA TRP A 218 -8.11 2.60 -3.42
C TRP A 218 -6.85 3.12 -4.09
N MET A 219 -6.67 4.44 -4.02
CA MET A 219 -5.39 5.12 -4.24
C MET A 219 -4.83 5.57 -2.89
N ILE A 220 -3.71 4.99 -2.50
CA ILE A 220 -3.13 5.15 -1.16
C ILE A 220 -1.83 5.93 -1.31
N VAL A 221 -1.82 7.16 -0.83
CA VAL A 221 -0.61 7.99 -0.80
C VAL A 221 0.35 7.41 0.23
N GLU A 222 1.62 7.28 -0.11
CA GLU A 222 2.68 6.94 0.83
C GLU A 222 3.98 7.67 0.48
N LEU A 223 4.74 8.05 1.52
CA LEU A 223 6.11 8.53 1.41
C LEU A 223 6.95 7.90 2.53
N ASP A 224 7.97 7.11 2.19
CA ASP A 224 8.83 6.47 3.20
C ASP A 224 9.74 7.50 3.89
N SER A 225 10.10 8.54 3.16
CA SER A 225 10.83 9.72 3.61
C SER A 225 10.45 10.91 2.74
N CYS A 226 10.68 12.12 3.18
CA CYS A 226 10.39 13.31 2.39
C CYS A 226 11.55 14.30 2.47
N ALA A 227 11.85 14.98 1.35
CA ALA A 227 12.84 16.04 1.27
C ALA A 227 12.37 17.33 1.96
N THR A 228 11.07 17.46 2.23
CA THR A 228 10.41 18.61 2.86
C THR A 228 9.62 18.18 4.09
N ASP A 229 8.78 19.05 4.64
CA ASP A 229 7.86 18.67 5.71
C ASP A 229 6.88 17.60 5.23
N MET A 230 6.78 16.51 5.99
CA MET A 230 5.99 15.34 5.60
C MET A 230 4.49 15.65 5.52
N LEU A 231 3.93 16.40 6.48
CA LEU A 231 2.50 16.72 6.47
C LEU A 231 2.14 17.69 5.35
N ALA A 232 3.04 18.62 5.03
CA ALA A 232 2.88 19.49 3.86
C ALA A 232 2.93 18.69 2.55
N ALA A 233 3.84 17.72 2.44
CA ALA A 233 3.92 16.84 1.27
C ALA A 233 2.69 15.95 1.13
N VAL A 234 2.18 15.38 2.23
CA VAL A 234 0.93 14.61 2.27
C VAL A 234 -0.26 15.44 1.82
N LYS A 235 -0.38 16.69 2.31
CA LYS A 235 -1.43 17.60 1.85
C LYS A 235 -1.31 17.93 0.36
N LYS A 236 -0.11 18.24 -0.11
CA LYS A 236 0.13 18.55 -1.53
C LYS A 236 -0.18 17.35 -2.44
N SER A 237 0.14 16.14 -2.00
CA SER A 237 -0.20 14.90 -2.71
C SER A 237 -1.72 14.72 -2.84
N TYR A 238 -2.45 14.99 -1.76
CA TYR A 238 -3.92 15.02 -1.78
C TYR A 238 -4.44 16.05 -2.80
N ASP A 239 -3.99 17.31 -2.69
CA ASP A 239 -4.44 18.40 -3.55
C ASP A 239 -4.21 18.08 -5.04
N TYR A 240 -3.06 17.48 -5.36
CA TYR A 240 -2.74 17.05 -6.73
C TYR A 240 -3.69 15.93 -7.21
N LEU A 241 -3.79 14.83 -6.48
CA LEU A 241 -4.56 13.66 -6.92
C LEU A 241 -6.06 13.96 -7.04
N VAL A 242 -6.62 14.73 -6.11
CA VAL A 242 -8.04 15.10 -6.13
C VAL A 242 -8.29 16.21 -7.13
N GLY A 243 -7.43 17.23 -7.20
CA GLY A 243 -7.52 18.33 -8.15
C GLY A 243 -7.46 17.89 -9.61
N GLN A 244 -6.62 16.88 -9.92
CA GLN A 244 -6.54 16.25 -11.24
C GLN A 244 -7.65 15.21 -11.48
N ARG A 245 -8.51 14.93 -10.51
CA ARG A 245 -9.56 13.90 -10.55
C ARG A 245 -9.03 12.48 -10.76
N PHE A 246 -7.80 12.21 -10.33
CA PHE A 246 -7.23 10.86 -10.30
C PHE A 246 -7.76 10.04 -9.13
N ALA A 247 -8.05 10.70 -8.01
CA ALA A 247 -8.65 10.10 -6.85
C ALA A 247 -9.84 10.94 -6.33
N ARG A 248 -10.62 10.37 -5.43
CA ARG A 248 -11.78 11.02 -4.80
C ARG A 248 -11.52 11.21 -3.30
N GLY A 249 -11.63 12.45 -2.84
CA GLY A 249 -11.57 12.84 -1.43
C GLY A 249 -12.89 13.45 -0.94
N ASN A 250 -12.86 14.06 0.25
CA ASN A 250 -14.00 14.77 0.86
C ASN A 250 -14.02 16.27 0.57
N LYS A 251 -12.99 16.81 -0.09
CA LYS A 251 -12.88 18.25 -0.41
C LYS A 251 -12.44 18.43 -1.84
#